data_b78cf872cfd8baf04d2ca59d1d7f00a8
#
_entry.id   b78cf872cfd8baf04d2ca59d1d7f00a8
#
_cell.length_a   1.000
_cell.length_b   1.000
_cell.length_c   1.000
_cell.angle_alpha   90.00
_cell.angle_beta   90.00
_cell.angle_gamma   90.00
#
_symmetry.space_group_name_H-M   'P 1'
#
loop_
_entity.id
_entity.type
_entity.pdbx_description
1 polymer ?
#
loop_
_entity_poly.entity_id
_entity_poly.type
_entity_poly.pdbx_seq_one_letter_code
_entity_poly.pdbx_strand_id
1 'polypeptide(L)'
;NNSLLFSVGNFQYTQPYVEFVIVLPFGWNPYSKMEKTQFPYMVMKELTNQVRNGRTFSDGDFISKTEKGFNAISWSEKLAGFYVVDYNYSDTANQYDNKEDMVTLYTLIPVKATKKGYSEHSLEKLKSKRLN
;
A
#
# COMPACT_ATOMS: atom_id res chain seq x y z
N ASN A 1 11.09 14.59 -6.50
CA ASN A 1 10.10 15.17 -5.61
C ASN A 1 8.75 14.47 -5.74
N ASN A 2 8.56 13.42 -4.96
CA ASN A 2 7.32 12.68 -4.91
C ASN A 2 6.52 13.09 -3.68
N SER A 3 5.21 12.97 -3.77
CA SER A 3 4.33 13.14 -2.63
C SER A 3 4.02 11.77 -2.03
N LEU A 4 3.72 11.74 -0.75
CA LEU A 4 3.34 10.53 -0.05
C LEU A 4 1.91 10.66 0.45
N LEU A 5 1.12 9.61 0.27
CA LEU A 5 -0.20 9.51 0.86
C LEU A 5 -0.16 8.44 1.95
N PHE A 6 -0.42 8.85 3.18
CA PHE A 6 -0.43 7.94 4.33
C PHE A 6 -1.84 7.65 4.77
N SER A 7 -2.09 6.43 5.21
CA SER A 7 -3.26 6.15 6.01
C SER A 7 -3.00 6.59 7.46
N VAL A 8 -4.05 6.98 8.15
CA VAL A 8 -3.96 7.35 9.56
C VAL A 8 -5.15 6.74 10.28
N GLY A 9 -4.87 6.04 11.38
CA GLY A 9 -5.91 5.47 12.21
C GLY A 9 -6.15 3.98 12.01
N ASN A 10 -5.52 3.33 11.04
CA ASN A 10 -5.66 1.88 10.85
C ASN A 10 -5.12 1.12 12.05
N PHE A 11 -4.18 1.68 12.79
CA PHE A 11 -3.63 1.07 13.99
C PHE A 11 -4.72 0.75 15.03
N GLN A 12 -5.85 1.44 14.98
CA GLN A 12 -6.97 1.20 15.91
C GLN A 12 -7.60 -0.17 15.71
N TYR A 13 -7.43 -0.77 14.54
CA TYR A 13 -8.09 -2.01 14.15
C TYR A 13 -7.14 -3.19 14.02
N THR A 14 -5.84 -2.97 14.20
CA THR A 14 -4.83 -4.00 13.96
C THR A 14 -3.94 -4.21 15.17
N GLN A 15 -3.43 -5.44 15.31
CA GLN A 15 -2.36 -5.76 16.23
C GLN A 15 -1.57 -6.92 15.61
N PRO A 16 -0.30 -6.69 15.27
CA PRO A 16 0.47 -5.44 15.48
C PRO A 16 -0.09 -4.27 14.66
N TYR A 17 0.27 -3.05 15.08
CA TYR A 17 -0.24 -1.83 14.46
C TYR A 17 0.33 -1.64 13.06
N VAL A 18 -0.54 -1.33 12.09
CA VAL A 18 -0.10 -1.08 10.71
C VAL A 18 -0.74 0.19 10.15
N GLU A 19 0.01 0.85 9.29
CA GLU A 19 -0.47 1.93 8.43
C GLU A 19 0.10 1.71 7.04
N PHE A 20 -0.49 2.36 6.05
CA PHE A 20 -0.10 2.20 4.65
C PHE A 20 0.38 3.51 4.06
N VAL A 21 1.28 3.42 3.08
CA VAL A 21 1.77 4.58 2.35
C VAL A 21 1.80 4.28 0.85
N ILE A 22 1.36 5.25 0.06
CA ILE A 22 1.47 5.21 -1.41
C ILE A 22 2.36 6.39 -1.81
N VAL A 23 3.35 6.12 -2.67
CA VAL A 23 4.17 7.16 -3.27
C VAL A 23 3.44 7.69 -4.49
N LEU A 24 3.18 8.99 -4.51
CA LEU A 24 2.43 9.64 -5.59
C LEU A 24 3.37 10.37 -6.54
N PRO A 25 3.02 10.46 -7.82
CA PRO A 25 3.85 11.18 -8.78
C PRO A 25 3.90 12.68 -8.48
N PHE A 26 4.97 13.32 -8.95
CA PHE A 26 5.11 14.75 -8.86
C PHE A 26 3.94 15.45 -9.56
N GLY A 27 3.44 16.51 -8.94
CA GLY A 27 2.33 17.26 -9.51
C GLY A 27 0.95 16.70 -9.20
N TRP A 28 0.88 15.62 -8.42
CA TRP A 28 -0.41 15.05 -8.03
C TRP A 28 -1.19 16.07 -7.18
N ASN A 29 -2.43 16.33 -7.57
CA ASN A 29 -3.28 17.33 -6.92
C ASN A 29 -4.38 16.66 -6.09
N PRO A 30 -4.33 16.76 -4.75
CA PRO A 30 -5.34 16.12 -3.89
C PRO A 30 -6.74 16.71 -4.04
N TYR A 31 -6.87 17.90 -4.59
CA TYR A 31 -8.16 18.57 -4.76
C TYR A 31 -8.81 18.28 -6.10
N SER A 32 -8.14 17.58 -7.00
CA SER A 32 -8.71 17.21 -8.29
C SER A 32 -9.85 16.21 -8.12
N LYS A 33 -10.92 16.39 -8.88
CA LYS A 33 -12.07 15.49 -8.88
C LYS A 33 -11.98 14.42 -9.96
N MET A 34 -10.89 14.37 -10.72
CA MET A 34 -10.68 13.35 -11.75
C MET A 34 -10.48 11.97 -11.12
N GLU A 35 -11.09 10.95 -11.72
CA GLU A 35 -11.02 9.57 -11.21
C GLU A 35 -9.59 9.08 -10.97
N LYS A 36 -8.70 9.31 -11.93
CA LYS A 36 -7.32 8.84 -11.79
C LYS A 36 -6.57 9.54 -10.66
N THR A 37 -6.99 10.75 -10.30
CA THR A 37 -6.39 11.50 -9.17
C THR A 37 -6.98 11.01 -7.86
N GLN A 38 -8.24 10.57 -7.87
CA GLN A 38 -8.90 10.04 -6.68
C GLN A 38 -8.57 8.58 -6.40
N PHE A 39 -7.98 7.88 -7.37
CA PHE A 39 -7.67 6.46 -7.26
C PHE A 39 -6.89 6.10 -5.98
N PRO A 40 -5.80 6.80 -5.60
CA PRO A 40 -5.08 6.46 -4.38
C PRO A 40 -5.93 6.56 -3.12
N TYR A 41 -6.82 7.55 -3.05
CA TYR A 41 -7.74 7.69 -1.91
C TYR A 41 -8.71 6.53 -1.84
N MET A 42 -9.23 6.09 -2.99
CA MET A 42 -10.18 4.97 -3.03
C MET A 42 -9.51 3.68 -2.57
N VAL A 43 -8.25 3.47 -2.96
CA VAL A 43 -7.47 2.31 -2.51
C VAL A 43 -7.28 2.37 -1.00
N MET A 44 -6.87 3.52 -0.46
CA MET A 44 -6.67 3.69 0.98
C MET A 44 -7.97 3.49 1.77
N LYS A 45 -9.07 4.00 1.24
CA LYS A 45 -10.38 3.84 1.86
C LYS A 45 -10.79 2.38 1.94
N GLU A 46 -10.56 1.62 0.86
CA GLU A 46 -10.89 0.19 0.85
C GLU A 46 -9.97 -0.60 1.77
N LEU A 47 -8.69 -0.24 1.84
CA LEU A 47 -7.75 -0.86 2.79
C LEU A 47 -8.23 -0.67 4.23
N THR A 48 -8.62 0.54 4.59
CA THR A 48 -9.12 0.83 5.93
C THR A 48 -10.37 0.02 6.23
N ASN A 49 -11.26 -0.10 5.25
CA ASN A 49 -12.47 -0.90 5.39
C ASN A 49 -12.14 -2.37 5.63
N GLN A 50 -11.17 -2.93 4.90
CA GLN A 50 -10.78 -4.32 5.04
C GLN A 50 -10.07 -4.59 6.37
N VAL A 51 -9.21 -3.69 6.81
CA VAL A 51 -8.54 -3.77 8.11
C VAL A 51 -9.57 -3.74 9.23
N ARG A 52 -10.55 -2.83 9.14
CA ARG A 52 -11.64 -2.74 10.12
C ARG A 52 -12.42 -4.05 10.20
N ASN A 53 -12.54 -4.76 9.08
CA ASN A 53 -13.24 -6.05 9.02
C ASN A 53 -12.34 -7.25 9.32
N GLY A 54 -11.14 -7.02 9.82
CA GLY A 54 -10.25 -8.05 10.33
C GLY A 54 -9.18 -8.56 9.39
N ARG A 55 -9.05 -7.98 8.20
CA ARG A 55 -7.97 -8.39 7.29
C ARG A 55 -6.61 -7.97 7.84
N THR A 56 -5.64 -8.88 7.75
CA THR A 56 -4.26 -8.63 8.13
C THR A 56 -3.36 -8.68 6.90
N PHE A 57 -2.21 -8.02 6.97
CA PHE A 57 -1.26 -7.96 5.86
C PHE A 57 0.12 -8.35 6.34
N SER A 58 0.91 -8.87 5.40
CA SER A 58 2.32 -9.22 5.63
C SER A 58 3.16 -8.73 4.47
N ASP A 59 4.45 -8.55 4.71
CA ASP A 59 5.39 -8.19 3.65
C ASP A 59 5.32 -9.22 2.52
N GLY A 60 5.17 -8.75 1.30
CA GLY A 60 5.06 -9.60 0.12
C GLY A 60 3.64 -9.95 -0.31
N ASP A 61 2.65 -9.57 0.48
CA ASP A 61 1.25 -9.79 0.08
C ASP A 61 0.93 -9.03 -1.20
N PHE A 62 0.05 -9.60 -2.01
CA PHE A 62 -0.41 -8.95 -3.23
C PHE A 62 -1.90 -8.64 -3.12
N ILE A 63 -2.25 -7.39 -3.40
CA ILE A 63 -3.64 -6.96 -3.48
C ILE A 63 -4.01 -6.88 -4.95
N SER A 64 -4.85 -7.82 -5.41
CA SER A 64 -5.31 -7.85 -6.80
C SER A 64 -6.47 -6.89 -7.01
N LYS A 65 -6.48 -6.22 -8.15
CA LYS A 65 -7.61 -5.35 -8.54
C LYS A 65 -8.92 -6.12 -8.71
N THR A 66 -8.85 -7.45 -8.83
CA THR A 66 -10.05 -8.29 -8.98
C THR A 66 -10.65 -8.74 -7.66
N GLU A 67 -9.97 -8.48 -6.53
CA GLU A 67 -10.47 -8.87 -5.22
C GLU A 67 -11.75 -8.11 -4.86
N LYS A 68 -12.61 -8.76 -4.10
CA LYS A 68 -13.84 -8.15 -3.62
C LYS A 68 -13.53 -6.87 -2.83
N GLY A 69 -14.26 -5.82 -3.12
CA GLY A 69 -14.03 -4.49 -2.55
C GLY A 69 -13.15 -3.65 -3.46
N PHE A 70 -11.97 -4.15 -3.81
CA PHE A 70 -11.08 -3.43 -4.73
C PHE A 70 -11.61 -3.42 -6.16
N ASN A 71 -12.37 -4.43 -6.55
CA ASN A 71 -12.94 -4.51 -7.90
C ASN A 71 -14.01 -3.44 -8.17
N ALA A 72 -14.48 -2.75 -7.14
CA ALA A 72 -15.43 -1.63 -7.30
C ALA A 72 -14.73 -0.31 -7.61
N ILE A 73 -13.41 -0.27 -7.53
CA ILE A 73 -12.60 0.92 -7.83
C ILE A 73 -12.27 0.91 -9.33
N SER A 74 -12.23 2.10 -9.94
CA SER A 74 -11.80 2.24 -11.33
C SER A 74 -10.28 2.15 -11.43
N TRP A 75 -9.78 1.02 -11.92
CA TRP A 75 -8.36 0.76 -12.10
C TRP A 75 -7.92 1.05 -13.53
N SER A 76 -6.70 1.53 -13.68
CA SER A 76 -6.05 1.57 -14.99
C SER A 76 -5.86 0.14 -15.50
N GLU A 77 -6.08 -0.08 -16.80
CA GLU A 77 -5.83 -1.37 -17.44
C GLU A 77 -4.37 -1.80 -17.30
N LYS A 78 -3.47 -0.84 -17.09
CA LYS A 78 -2.03 -1.10 -16.97
C LYS A 78 -1.64 -1.64 -15.60
N LEU A 79 -2.53 -1.60 -14.61
CA LEU A 79 -2.24 -2.07 -13.26
C LEU A 79 -2.93 -3.41 -13.00
N ALA A 80 -2.19 -4.32 -12.34
CA ALA A 80 -2.73 -5.58 -11.86
C ALA A 80 -3.13 -5.50 -10.38
N GLY A 81 -2.49 -4.63 -9.61
CA GLY A 81 -2.71 -4.50 -8.20
C GLY A 81 -1.54 -3.83 -7.50
N PHE A 82 -1.38 -4.13 -6.21
CA PHE A 82 -0.28 -3.60 -5.40
C PHE A 82 0.40 -4.72 -4.63
N TYR A 83 1.74 -4.64 -4.53
CA TYR A 83 2.48 -5.39 -3.51
C TYR A 83 2.50 -4.60 -2.22
N VAL A 84 2.39 -5.30 -1.11
CA VAL A 84 2.52 -4.77 0.24
C VAL A 84 3.96 -5.04 0.68
N VAL A 85 4.72 -3.99 0.91
CA VAL A 85 6.15 -4.11 1.18
C VAL A 85 6.51 -3.41 2.48
N ASP A 86 7.18 -4.12 3.37
CA ASP A 86 7.75 -3.56 4.58
C ASP A 86 9.22 -3.24 4.33
N TYR A 87 9.55 -1.95 4.22
CA TYR A 87 10.93 -1.51 4.05
C TYR A 87 11.68 -1.34 5.36
N ASN A 88 11.06 -1.73 6.48
CA ASN A 88 11.65 -1.57 7.81
C ASN A 88 12.09 -0.14 8.11
N TYR A 89 11.20 0.81 7.82
CA TYR A 89 11.44 2.22 8.16
C TYR A 89 11.70 2.41 9.64
N SER A 90 11.37 1.42 10.45
CA SER A 90 11.52 1.43 11.89
C SER A 90 12.76 0.65 12.35
N ASP A 91 13.86 0.65 11.57
CA ASP A 91 15.13 0.05 12.01
C ASP A 91 15.66 0.72 13.28
N THR A 92 15.15 1.91 13.60
CA THR A 92 15.37 2.54 14.89
C THR A 92 14.54 1.91 16.00
N ALA A 93 13.82 0.84 15.69
CA ALA A 93 12.97 0.09 16.61
C ALA A 93 13.68 -0.36 17.88
N ASN A 94 14.99 -0.57 17.81
CA ASN A 94 15.81 -0.97 18.94
C ASN A 94 15.87 0.08 20.04
N GLN A 95 15.38 1.29 19.77
CA GLN A 95 15.33 2.39 20.73
C GLN A 95 14.04 2.39 21.54
N TYR A 96 13.06 1.56 21.17
CA TYR A 96 11.78 1.48 21.86
C TYR A 96 11.77 0.32 22.83
N ASP A 97 11.32 0.57 24.06
CA ASP A 97 11.25 -0.45 25.10
C ASP A 97 10.20 -1.51 24.81
N ASN A 98 9.20 -1.17 24.02
CA ASN A 98 8.08 -2.05 23.70
C ASN A 98 7.81 -2.05 22.19
N LYS A 99 8.21 -3.15 21.53
CA LYS A 99 8.01 -3.31 20.09
C LYS A 99 6.55 -3.44 19.68
N GLU A 100 5.68 -3.83 20.64
CA GLU A 100 4.26 -3.98 20.37
C GLU A 100 3.56 -2.65 20.11
N ASP A 101 4.14 -1.55 20.59
CA ASP A 101 3.61 -0.21 20.39
C ASP A 101 4.04 0.44 19.07
N MET A 102 4.86 -0.25 18.31
CA MET A 102 5.37 0.28 17.05
C MET A 102 4.38 0.08 15.91
N VAL A 103 4.31 1.08 15.05
CA VAL A 103 3.49 1.02 13.85
C VAL A 103 4.36 0.59 12.68
N THR A 104 3.96 -0.50 12.02
CA THR A 104 4.61 -0.94 10.77
C THR A 104 4.00 -0.14 9.62
N LEU A 105 4.86 0.49 8.81
CA LEU A 105 4.43 1.19 7.60
C LEU A 105 4.63 0.28 6.40
N TYR A 106 3.53 -0.14 5.81
CA TYR A 106 3.56 -0.91 4.56
C TYR A 106 3.46 0.04 3.37
N THR A 107 4.42 -0.07 2.47
CA THR A 107 4.40 0.67 1.21
C THR A 107 3.66 -0.15 0.17
N LEU A 108 2.74 0.47 -0.54
CA LEU A 108 2.01 -0.15 -1.63
C LEU A 108 2.74 0.13 -2.92
N ILE A 109 3.27 -0.92 -3.55
CA ILE A 109 4.02 -0.81 -4.80
C ILE A 109 3.09 -1.21 -5.95
N PRO A 110 2.82 -0.31 -6.91
CA PRO A 110 1.97 -0.66 -8.05
C PRO A 110 2.63 -1.71 -8.93
N VAL A 111 1.84 -2.70 -9.32
CA VAL A 111 2.28 -3.81 -10.17
C VAL A 111 1.61 -3.70 -11.52
N LYS A 112 2.41 -3.72 -12.57
CA LYS A 112 1.92 -3.65 -13.95
C LYS A 112 1.22 -4.93 -14.35
N ALA A 113 0.08 -4.78 -15.04
CA ALA A 113 -0.60 -5.90 -15.65
C ALA A 113 0.21 -6.42 -16.83
N THR A 114 0.31 -7.74 -16.95
CA THR A 114 0.94 -8.41 -18.09
C THR A 114 -0.04 -9.41 -18.67
N LYS A 115 0.25 -9.95 -19.87
CA LYS A 115 -0.60 -10.97 -20.50
C LYS A 115 -0.70 -12.25 -19.67
N LYS A 116 0.27 -12.48 -18.80
CA LYS A 116 0.33 -13.66 -17.92
C LYS A 116 -0.04 -13.33 -16.46
N GLY A 117 -0.59 -12.12 -16.21
CA GLY A 117 -0.89 -11.65 -14.89
C GLY A 117 0.26 -10.83 -14.31
N TYR A 118 0.84 -11.30 -13.21
CA TYR A 118 2.01 -10.66 -12.59
C TYR A 118 3.01 -11.72 -12.16
N SER A 119 4.25 -11.29 -11.93
CA SER A 119 5.31 -12.20 -11.53
C SER A 119 5.77 -11.90 -10.10
N GLU A 120 5.78 -12.93 -9.25
CA GLU A 120 6.29 -12.81 -7.87
C GLU A 120 7.77 -12.43 -7.84
N HIS A 121 8.52 -12.83 -8.84
CA HIS A 121 9.93 -12.47 -8.98
C HIS A 121 10.13 -10.96 -9.06
N SER A 122 9.14 -10.24 -9.56
CA SER A 122 9.21 -8.78 -9.68
C SER A 122 9.16 -8.06 -8.33
N LEU A 123 8.66 -8.70 -7.26
CA LEU A 123 8.60 -8.09 -5.94
C LEU A 123 9.99 -7.77 -5.41
N GLU A 124 10.91 -8.73 -5.45
CA GLU A 124 12.28 -8.53 -4.97
C GLU A 124 12.99 -7.45 -5.77
N LYS A 125 12.76 -7.45 -7.08
CA LYS A 125 13.33 -6.43 -7.97
C LYS A 125 12.79 -5.05 -7.64
N LEU A 126 11.50 -4.93 -7.35
CA LEU A 126 10.87 -3.66 -7.00
C LEU A 126 11.36 -3.16 -5.64
N LYS A 127 11.50 -4.05 -4.65
CA LYS A 127 12.06 -3.74 -3.36
C LYS A 127 13.46 -3.15 -3.49
N SER A 128 14.33 -3.85 -4.20
CA SER A 128 15.71 -3.43 -4.43
C SER A 128 15.78 -2.06 -5.09
N LYS A 129 14.94 -1.84 -6.09
CA LYS A 129 14.91 -0.60 -6.86
C LYS A 129 14.43 0.60 -6.04
N ARG A 130 13.53 0.39 -5.08
CA ARG A 130 12.97 1.47 -4.25
C ARG A 130 13.91 1.91 -3.12
N LEU A 131 14.74 0.99 -2.64
CA LEU A 131 15.71 1.29 -1.58
C LEU A 131 16.90 2.12 -2.09
N ASN A 132 17.10 2.15 -3.37
CA ASN A 132 18.14 2.93 -4.02
C ASN A 132 17.55 4.23 -4.58
#